data_28c713663a4a5384ef87f319da30e98a
#
_entry.id   28c713663a4a5384ef87f319da30e98a
#
_cell.length_a   1.000
_cell.length_b   1.000
_cell.length_c   1.000
_cell.angle_alpha   90.00
_cell.angle_beta   90.00
_cell.angle_gamma   90.00
#
_symmetry.space_group_name_H-M   'P 1'
#
loop_
_entity.id
_entity.type
_entity.pdbx_description
1 polymer ?
#
loop_
_entity_poly.entity_id
_entity_poly.type
_entity_poly.pdbx_seq_one_letter_code
_entity_poly.pdbx_strand_id
1 'polypeptide(L)'
;MKYYNKGIAAHLIAMLELLDDDHLIFSNTQGIGPIDIVTVNIKTGKVNFYDAKSDRERSHKKRPFSKIQEKLGVKQFYINLRKKTFRFKEIKK
;
A
#
# COMPACT_ATOMS: atom_id res chain seq x y z
N MET A 1 0.24 -4.43 -19.74
CA MET A 1 -0.77 -3.57 -19.06
C MET A 1 -0.45 -2.11 -19.34
N LYS A 2 -1.44 -1.33 -19.67
CA LYS A 2 -1.25 0.10 -19.93
C LYS A 2 -0.88 0.84 -18.65
N TYR A 3 -0.13 1.93 -18.81
CA TYR A 3 0.43 2.71 -17.70
C TYR A 3 -0.59 3.10 -16.62
N TYR A 4 -1.75 3.61 -17.04
CA TYR A 4 -2.77 4.04 -16.07
C TYR A 4 -3.46 2.89 -15.34
N ASN A 5 -3.41 1.67 -15.87
CA ASN A 5 -4.01 0.50 -15.23
C ASN A 5 -3.09 -0.15 -14.20
N LYS A 6 -1.78 0.15 -14.24
CA LYS A 6 -0.82 -0.43 -13.28
C LYS A 6 -1.11 -0.01 -11.85
N GLY A 7 -1.50 1.23 -11.64
CA GLY A 7 -1.85 1.73 -10.30
C GLY A 7 -3.05 1.01 -9.72
N ILE A 8 -4.09 0.81 -10.54
CA ILE A 8 -5.31 0.10 -10.12
C ILE A 8 -4.98 -1.36 -9.82
N ALA A 9 -4.21 -2.02 -10.70
CA ALA A 9 -3.82 -3.41 -10.50
C ALA A 9 -3.01 -3.58 -9.21
N ALA A 10 -2.04 -2.71 -8.95
CA ALA A 10 -1.24 -2.74 -7.72
C ALA A 10 -2.13 -2.57 -6.48
N HIS A 11 -3.09 -1.66 -6.51
CA HIS A 11 -4.02 -1.43 -5.42
C HIS A 11 -4.86 -2.68 -5.11
N LEU A 12 -5.44 -3.29 -6.15
CA LEU A 12 -6.28 -4.49 -5.99
C LEU A 12 -5.47 -5.68 -5.48
N ILE A 13 -4.27 -5.88 -6.01
CA ILE A 13 -3.37 -6.95 -5.56
C ILE A 13 -2.96 -6.73 -4.11
N ALA A 14 -2.65 -5.48 -3.73
CA ALA A 14 -2.33 -5.15 -2.35
C ALA A 14 -3.48 -5.53 -1.41
N MET A 15 -4.72 -5.23 -1.79
CA MET A 15 -5.90 -5.59 -1.00
C MET A 15 -6.02 -7.11 -0.83
N LEU A 16 -5.83 -7.86 -1.92
CA LEU A 16 -5.88 -9.33 -1.87
C LEU A 16 -4.78 -9.90 -0.98
N GLU A 17 -3.58 -9.34 -1.04
CA GLU A 17 -2.45 -9.82 -0.23
C GLU A 17 -2.65 -9.54 1.26
N LEU A 18 -3.33 -8.45 1.60
CA LEU A 18 -3.62 -8.08 2.98
C LEU A 18 -4.85 -8.79 3.55
N LEU A 19 -5.62 -9.46 2.71
CA LEU A 19 -6.88 -10.10 3.10
C LEU A 19 -6.61 -11.37 3.90
N ASP A 20 -7.17 -11.44 5.10
CA ASP A 20 -7.19 -12.64 5.93
C ASP A 20 -8.41 -12.59 6.87
N ASP A 21 -8.57 -13.65 7.69
CA ASP A 21 -9.75 -13.78 8.56
C ASP A 21 -9.74 -12.80 9.73
N ASP A 22 -8.59 -12.21 10.05
CA ASP A 22 -8.44 -11.35 11.23
C ASP A 22 -8.49 -9.87 10.92
N HIS A 23 -8.54 -9.49 9.64
CA HIS A 23 -8.49 -8.09 9.23
C HIS A 23 -9.72 -7.65 8.43
N LEU A 24 -10.23 -6.48 8.77
CA LEU A 24 -11.15 -5.74 7.90
C LEU A 24 -10.32 -4.83 7.02
N ILE A 25 -10.66 -4.75 5.74
CA ILE A 25 -9.93 -3.96 4.76
C ILE A 25 -10.83 -2.86 4.21
N PHE A 26 -10.32 -1.62 4.24
CA PHE A 26 -11.03 -0.45 3.73
C PHE A 26 -10.18 0.19 2.64
N SER A 27 -10.81 0.52 1.53
CA SER A 27 -10.18 1.20 0.41
C SER A 27 -10.56 2.68 0.40
N ASN A 28 -9.60 3.55 0.04
CA ASN A 28 -9.87 4.97 -0.11
C ASN A 28 -10.70 5.20 -1.38
N THR A 29 -11.97 5.58 -1.21
CA THR A 29 -12.90 5.80 -2.32
C THR A 29 -12.60 7.07 -3.11
N GLN A 30 -11.87 8.02 -2.52
CA GLN A 30 -11.49 9.26 -3.21
C GLN A 30 -10.42 9.02 -4.28
N GLY A 31 -9.64 7.93 -4.15
CA GLY A 31 -8.58 7.58 -5.09
C GLY A 31 -7.35 8.47 -5.02
N ILE A 32 -7.32 9.44 -4.14
CA ILE A 32 -6.19 10.36 -3.92
C ILE A 32 -5.96 10.51 -2.42
N GLY A 33 -4.77 10.94 -2.07
CA GLY A 33 -4.39 11.20 -0.68
C GLY A 33 -3.28 10.29 -0.20
N PRO A 34 -2.85 10.47 1.06
CA PRO A 34 -1.69 9.76 1.60
C PRO A 34 -1.95 8.30 1.97
N ILE A 35 -3.21 7.87 2.05
CA ILE A 35 -3.61 6.53 2.45
C ILE A 35 -4.50 5.93 1.38
N ASP A 36 -4.12 4.76 0.85
CA ASP A 36 -4.90 4.01 -0.11
C ASP A 36 -5.77 2.94 0.54
N ILE A 37 -5.22 2.27 1.54
CA ILE A 37 -5.82 1.11 2.20
C ILE A 37 -5.65 1.24 3.70
N VAL A 38 -6.71 0.90 4.43
CA VAL A 38 -6.69 0.81 5.89
C VAL A 38 -7.07 -0.62 6.26
N THR A 39 -6.31 -1.23 7.18
CA THR A 39 -6.68 -2.52 7.75
C THR A 39 -6.89 -2.39 9.24
N VAL A 40 -7.88 -3.11 9.75
CA VAL A 40 -8.17 -3.18 11.18
C VAL A 40 -8.12 -4.64 11.61
N ASN A 41 -7.25 -4.95 12.56
CA ASN A 41 -7.21 -6.28 13.15
C ASN A 41 -8.37 -6.40 14.16
N ILE A 42 -9.32 -7.27 13.88
CA ILE A 42 -10.54 -7.39 14.71
C ILE A 42 -10.26 -8.02 16.06
N LYS A 43 -9.15 -8.72 16.24
CA LYS A 43 -8.77 -9.33 17.54
C LYS A 43 -8.06 -8.35 18.45
N THR A 44 -7.18 -7.52 17.90
CA THR A 44 -6.33 -6.61 18.68
C THR A 44 -6.77 -5.16 18.61
N GLY A 45 -7.61 -4.81 17.64
CA GLY A 45 -7.99 -3.42 17.36
C GLY A 45 -6.90 -2.60 16.66
N LYS A 46 -5.77 -3.22 16.31
CA LYS A 46 -4.68 -2.51 15.65
C LYS A 46 -5.08 -2.06 14.26
N VAL A 47 -4.81 -0.79 13.95
CA VAL A 47 -5.08 -0.17 12.65
C VAL A 47 -3.76 0.06 11.91
N ASN A 48 -3.70 -0.33 10.65
CA ASN A 48 -2.56 -0.06 9.78
C ASN A 48 -3.01 0.73 8.57
N PHE A 49 -2.15 1.66 8.12
CA PHE A 49 -2.37 2.48 6.94
C PHE A 49 -1.34 2.12 5.88
N TYR A 50 -1.79 1.97 4.64
CA TYR A 50 -0.93 1.58 3.52
C TYR A 50 -1.08 2.53 2.33
N ASP A 51 0.04 2.77 1.67
CA ASP A 51 0.13 3.43 0.38
C ASP A 51 0.63 2.38 -0.61
N ALA A 52 -0.23 1.93 -1.53
CA ALA A 52 0.10 0.90 -2.49
C ALA A 52 0.79 1.52 -3.71
N LYS A 53 1.93 0.98 -4.08
CA LYS A 53 2.72 1.48 -5.22
C LYS A 53 3.15 0.33 -6.13
N SER A 54 3.12 0.58 -7.43
CA SER A 54 3.72 -0.31 -8.42
C SER A 54 5.25 -0.20 -8.29
N ASP A 55 5.92 -1.33 -8.10
CA ASP A 55 7.37 -1.38 -7.97
C ASP A 55 8.00 -1.37 -9.37
N ARG A 56 8.73 -0.31 -9.68
CA ARG A 56 9.37 -0.14 -10.99
C ARG A 56 10.81 -0.62 -10.93
N GLU A 57 11.15 -1.65 -11.68
CA GLU A 57 12.50 -2.22 -11.74
C GLU A 57 13.56 -1.22 -12.21
N ARG A 58 13.16 -0.28 -13.09
CA ARG A 58 14.08 0.69 -13.69
C ARG A 58 14.30 1.95 -12.85
N SER A 59 13.48 2.14 -11.85
CA SER A 59 13.57 3.34 -11.02
C SER A 59 14.19 2.97 -9.67
N HIS A 60 15.45 3.29 -9.50
CA HIS A 60 16.13 3.19 -8.21
C HIS A 60 15.76 4.36 -7.30
N LYS A 61 14.90 5.26 -7.74
CA LYS A 61 14.45 6.38 -6.93
C LYS A 61 13.54 5.87 -5.83
N LYS A 62 14.02 5.99 -4.60
CA LYS A 62 13.19 5.78 -3.42
C LYS A 62 12.10 6.85 -3.43
N ARG A 63 10.84 6.42 -3.32
CA ARG A 63 9.73 7.34 -3.17
C ARG A 63 9.66 7.75 -1.70
N PRO A 64 9.93 9.02 -1.37
CA PRO A 64 9.92 9.44 0.03
C PRO A 64 8.49 9.43 0.59
N PHE A 65 8.39 9.26 1.89
CA PHE A 65 7.12 9.47 2.59
C PHE A 65 6.84 10.97 2.65
N SER A 66 5.58 11.36 2.45
CA SER A 66 5.15 12.73 2.72
C SER A 66 5.10 12.97 4.23
N LYS A 67 5.07 14.25 4.63
CA LYS A 67 4.98 14.60 6.06
C LYS A 67 3.73 14.02 6.71
N ILE A 68 2.60 14.03 6.00
CA ILE A 68 1.36 13.47 6.53
C ILE A 68 1.45 11.94 6.65
N GLN A 69 2.11 11.26 5.73
CA GLN A 69 2.33 9.82 5.81
C GLN A 69 3.21 9.46 7.01
N GLU A 70 4.27 10.24 7.26
CA GLU A 70 5.12 10.05 8.44
C GLU A 70 4.34 10.24 9.73
N LYS A 71 3.51 11.26 9.79
CA LYS A 71 2.68 11.55 10.96
C LYS A 71 1.69 10.44 11.27
N LEU A 72 1.11 9.82 10.23
CA LEU A 72 0.11 8.77 10.36
C LEU A 72 0.71 7.37 10.47
N GLY A 73 2.02 7.22 10.25
CA GLY A 73 2.67 5.91 10.29
C GLY A 73 2.28 5.03 9.10
N VAL A 74 2.13 5.62 7.92
CA VAL A 74 1.75 4.89 6.71
C VAL A 74 2.88 4.00 6.24
N LYS A 75 2.55 2.75 5.87
CA LYS A 75 3.49 1.81 5.25
C LYS A 75 3.34 1.88 3.75
N GLN A 76 4.45 1.92 3.03
CA GLN A 76 4.43 1.80 1.57
C GLN A 76 4.48 0.33 1.21
N PHE A 77 3.48 -0.13 0.45
CA PHE A 77 3.39 -1.49 -0.03
C PHE A 77 3.72 -1.49 -1.51
N TYR A 78 4.89 -2.02 -1.85
CA TYR A 78 5.37 -2.09 -3.23
C TYR A 78 5.01 -3.43 -3.85
N ILE A 79 4.39 -3.39 -5.01
CA ILE A 79 3.97 -4.57 -5.75
C ILE A 79 4.65 -4.57 -7.10
N ASN A 80 5.47 -5.58 -7.36
CA ASN A 80 6.07 -5.79 -8.66
C ASN A 80 5.12 -6.68 -9.49
N LEU A 81 4.40 -6.06 -10.40
CA LEU A 81 3.41 -6.75 -11.22
C LEU A 81 4.03 -7.77 -12.18
N ARG A 82 5.26 -7.51 -12.63
CA ARG A 82 5.96 -8.38 -13.57
C ARG A 82 6.49 -9.64 -12.88
N LYS A 83 7.17 -9.47 -11.74
CA LYS A 83 7.75 -10.57 -10.97
C LYS A 83 6.78 -11.17 -9.95
N LYS A 84 5.63 -10.55 -9.76
CA LYS A 84 4.63 -10.94 -8.75
C LYS A 84 5.24 -11.01 -7.35
N THR A 85 6.10 -10.05 -7.02
CA THR A 85 6.73 -9.93 -5.72
C THR A 85 6.20 -8.71 -4.97
N PHE A 86 6.33 -8.77 -3.64
CA PHE A 86 5.81 -7.75 -2.74
C PHE A 86 6.88 -7.34 -1.75
N ARG A 87 6.90 -6.06 -1.37
CA ARG A 87 7.75 -5.59 -0.28
C ARG A 87 7.10 -4.41 0.43
N PHE A 88 7.38 -4.30 1.70
CA PHE A 88 6.93 -3.18 2.52
C PHE A 88 8.09 -2.23 2.81
N LYS A 89 7.76 -0.94 2.91
CA LYS A 89 8.68 0.07 3.41
C LYS A 89 7.98 0.78 4.56
N GLU A 90 8.60 0.75 5.71
CA GLU A 90 8.10 1.42 6.91
C GLU A 90 8.93 2.66 7.21
N ILE A 91 8.30 3.61 7.92
CA ILE A 91 8.98 4.80 8.38
C ILE A 91 9.95 4.39 9.49
N LYS A 92 11.22 4.75 9.32
CA LYS A 92 12.22 4.57 10.37
C LYS A 92 12.03 5.65 11.44
N LYS A 93 11.79 5.20 12.63
CA LYS A 93 11.78 6.09 13.79
C LYS A 93 13.16 6.14 14.40
#